data_19d82b9621a1ce52526714b42d72700d
#
_entry.id   19d82b9621a1ce52526714b42d72700d
#
_cell.length_a   1.000
_cell.length_b   1.000
_cell.length_c   1.000
_cell.angle_alpha   90.00
_cell.angle_beta   90.00
_cell.angle_gamma   90.00
#
_symmetry.space_group_name_H-M   'P 1'
#
loop_
_entity.id
_entity.type
_entity.pdbx_description
1 polymer ?
#
loop_
_entity_poly.entity_id
_entity_poly.type
_entity_poly.pdbx_seq_one_letter_code
_entity_poly.pdbx_strand_id
1 'polypeptide(L)'
;MMLNLFELTQELIKIPSVSGEEQAVGAFLGDYLKSLGYAVELQEVEDGRKNVIAWASDNPRVFLSTHMDTVPPFIAPAEDEENIYGRGACDAKGIIAAQITAAEQLLTENIFDIGLLFTVDEEQSSKGARAANKHPIAEKCEFMINGEPTDNHLGIGSKGSLRVFLRTKGKAAHSAYPEEGESAIEKLLDVLQDIRQIQFPSDEFFGETTCNIGTISGGLKTNVIPPFAEAGIHIRLTTPFPPIQRILERVVGNRAEIEIASVVPPVRMQAVEGFPNKVVRFTTDIPNLTNWGTPLLLGAGSILVAHTKDEFVSKQELSDSVQLYCGLVKQLLNQI
;
A
#
# COMPACT_ATOMS: atom_id res chain seq x y z
N MET A 1 -7.92 -10.40 28.40
CA MET A 1 -7.51 -11.76 27.99
C MET A 1 -6.93 -11.62 26.60
N MET A 2 -5.75 -12.16 26.35
CA MET A 2 -5.12 -12.14 25.03
C MET A 2 -5.93 -13.00 24.05
N LEU A 3 -6.34 -12.43 22.93
CA LEU A 3 -6.99 -13.16 21.83
C LEU A 3 -5.94 -14.00 21.11
N ASN A 4 -6.33 -15.20 20.65
CA ASN A 4 -5.44 -15.94 19.77
C ASN A 4 -5.36 -15.29 18.37
N LEU A 5 -4.40 -15.71 17.55
CA LEU A 5 -4.14 -15.14 16.23
C LEU A 5 -5.39 -15.02 15.34
N PHE A 6 -6.19 -16.08 15.28
CA PHE A 6 -7.36 -16.13 14.40
C PHE A 6 -8.52 -15.32 14.96
N GLU A 7 -8.73 -15.36 16.28
CA GLU A 7 -9.71 -14.51 16.97
C GLU A 7 -9.39 -13.03 16.76
N LEU A 8 -8.13 -12.62 16.96
CA LEU A 8 -7.70 -11.23 16.76
C LEU A 8 -7.90 -10.81 15.30
N THR A 9 -7.56 -11.66 14.33
CA THR A 9 -7.80 -11.39 12.90
C THR A 9 -9.28 -11.13 12.65
N GLN A 10 -10.17 -11.98 13.15
CA GLN A 10 -11.61 -11.81 12.96
C GLN A 10 -12.15 -10.55 13.66
N GLU A 11 -11.72 -10.26 14.90
CA GLU A 11 -12.15 -9.06 15.62
C GLU A 11 -11.73 -7.79 14.86
N LEU A 12 -10.51 -7.74 14.31
CA LEU A 12 -10.06 -6.64 13.48
C LEU A 12 -10.90 -6.48 12.21
N ILE A 13 -11.21 -7.58 11.51
CA ILE A 13 -12.05 -7.55 10.30
C ILE A 13 -13.47 -7.07 10.61
N LYS A 14 -14.05 -7.41 11.76
CA LYS A 14 -15.38 -6.96 12.19
C LYS A 14 -15.50 -5.44 12.31
N ILE A 15 -14.40 -4.74 12.55
CA ILE A 15 -14.39 -3.27 12.66
C ILE A 15 -14.20 -2.67 11.27
N PRO A 16 -15.21 -2.02 10.65
CA PRO A 16 -15.03 -1.35 9.38
C PRO A 16 -13.95 -0.25 9.51
N SER A 17 -13.07 -0.18 8.51
CA SER A 17 -11.99 0.83 8.46
C SER A 17 -11.64 1.18 7.01
N VAL A 18 -12.65 1.45 6.20
CA VAL A 18 -12.41 2.00 4.86
C VAL A 18 -11.59 3.28 5.00
N SER A 19 -10.62 3.50 4.10
CA SER A 19 -9.74 4.67 4.17
C SER A 19 -10.54 5.96 4.35
N GLY A 20 -10.25 6.68 5.42
CA GLY A 20 -11.03 7.82 5.91
C GLY A 20 -11.89 7.53 7.15
N GLU A 21 -12.11 6.27 7.52
CA GLU A 21 -12.98 5.84 8.63
C GLU A 21 -12.27 4.93 9.63
N GLU A 22 -10.95 5.12 9.88
CA GLU A 22 -10.10 4.23 10.69
C GLU A 22 -10.19 4.48 12.20
N GLN A 23 -10.96 5.45 12.66
CA GLN A 23 -11.02 5.86 14.08
C GLN A 23 -11.33 4.68 15.02
N ALA A 24 -12.28 3.82 14.63
CA ALA A 24 -12.72 2.71 15.48
C ALA A 24 -11.66 1.62 15.61
N VAL A 25 -10.99 1.25 14.52
CA VAL A 25 -9.93 0.23 14.54
C VAL A 25 -8.69 0.75 15.25
N GLY A 26 -8.33 2.03 15.08
CA GLY A 26 -7.22 2.66 15.79
C GLY A 26 -7.46 2.72 17.30
N ALA A 27 -8.69 3.06 17.74
CA ALA A 27 -9.05 3.03 19.15
C ALA A 27 -8.98 1.60 19.74
N PHE A 28 -9.53 0.60 19.03
CA PHE A 28 -9.46 -0.80 19.42
C PHE A 28 -8.01 -1.26 19.59
N LEU A 29 -7.15 -1.03 18.61
CA LEU A 29 -5.75 -1.43 18.66
C LEU A 29 -4.99 -0.72 19.79
N GLY A 30 -5.24 0.58 20.00
CA GLY A 30 -4.62 1.32 21.08
C GLY A 30 -4.97 0.76 22.46
N ASP A 31 -6.24 0.45 22.71
CA ASP A 31 -6.68 -0.12 23.97
C ASP A 31 -6.23 -1.58 24.14
N TYR A 32 -6.25 -2.36 23.07
CA TYR A 32 -5.78 -3.73 23.07
C TYR A 32 -4.29 -3.83 23.44
N LEU A 33 -3.43 -3.04 22.76
CA LEU A 33 -2.00 -3.02 23.03
C LEU A 33 -1.65 -2.51 24.43
N LYS A 34 -2.37 -1.49 24.95
CA LYS A 34 -2.24 -1.08 26.35
C LYS A 34 -2.58 -2.22 27.31
N SER A 35 -3.63 -3.01 27.00
CA SER A 35 -4.01 -4.15 27.85
C SER A 35 -2.97 -5.27 27.87
N LEU A 36 -2.11 -5.36 26.84
CA LEU A 36 -0.96 -6.26 26.75
C LEU A 36 0.31 -5.69 27.44
N GLY A 37 0.29 -4.44 27.88
CA GLY A 37 1.39 -3.82 28.62
C GLY A 37 2.34 -2.94 27.81
N TYR A 38 2.04 -2.68 26.53
CA TYR A 38 2.83 -1.76 25.73
C TYR A 38 2.62 -0.30 26.16
N ALA A 39 3.67 0.50 26.07
CA ALA A 39 3.53 1.94 25.95
C ALA A 39 2.89 2.25 24.59
N VAL A 40 1.81 3.04 24.58
CA VAL A 40 1.04 3.31 23.35
C VAL A 40 0.79 4.79 23.19
N GLU A 41 1.10 5.30 21.99
CA GLU A 41 0.74 6.64 21.54
C GLU A 41 -0.22 6.55 20.35
N LEU A 42 -1.27 7.36 20.40
CA LEU A 42 -2.20 7.57 19.29
C LEU A 42 -1.85 8.89 18.62
N GLN A 43 -1.08 8.82 17.54
CA GLN A 43 -0.63 10.00 16.80
C GLN A 43 -1.74 10.52 15.89
N GLU A 44 -2.22 11.74 16.15
CA GLU A 44 -3.21 12.40 15.28
C GLU A 44 -2.66 12.63 13.86
N VAL A 45 -3.43 12.25 12.86
CA VAL A 45 -3.10 12.44 11.44
C VAL A 45 -4.04 13.45 10.80
N GLU A 46 -5.34 13.19 10.80
CA GLU A 46 -6.36 14.05 10.21
C GLU A 46 -7.77 13.60 10.68
N ASP A 47 -8.63 14.55 11.02
CA ASP A 47 -10.05 14.31 11.30
C ASP A 47 -10.34 13.20 12.35
N GLY A 48 -9.51 13.12 13.40
CA GLY A 48 -9.62 12.12 14.45
C GLY A 48 -9.09 10.74 14.08
N ARG A 49 -8.57 10.55 12.88
CA ARG A 49 -7.85 9.35 12.48
C ARG A 49 -6.45 9.37 13.03
N LYS A 50 -6.01 8.28 13.65
CA LYS A 50 -4.75 8.23 14.38
C LYS A 50 -3.95 7.00 14.01
N ASN A 51 -2.65 7.19 13.78
CA ASN A 51 -1.72 6.09 13.80
C ASN A 51 -1.64 5.50 15.22
N VAL A 52 -1.41 4.21 15.31
CA VAL A 52 -1.13 3.52 16.57
C VAL A 52 0.36 3.20 16.61
N ILE A 53 1.07 3.77 17.58
CA ILE A 53 2.50 3.53 17.80
C ILE A 53 2.63 2.90 19.18
N ALA A 54 3.24 1.71 19.24
CA ALA A 54 3.40 0.99 20.50
C ALA A 54 4.82 0.43 20.64
N TRP A 55 5.32 0.34 21.86
CA TRP A 55 6.67 -0.19 22.13
C TRP A 55 6.73 -0.89 23.49
N ALA A 56 7.60 -1.91 23.55
CA ALA A 56 7.73 -2.75 24.74
C ALA A 56 8.87 -2.31 25.69
N SER A 57 9.82 -1.49 25.22
CA SER A 57 10.95 -0.99 25.99
C SER A 57 11.27 0.47 25.65
N ASP A 58 12.09 1.11 26.45
CA ASP A 58 12.52 2.51 26.19
C ASP A 58 13.43 2.63 24.98
N ASN A 59 13.93 1.53 24.41
CA ASN A 59 14.81 1.52 23.25
C ASN A 59 14.37 0.49 22.19
N PRO A 60 13.20 0.67 21.55
CA PRO A 60 12.73 -0.22 20.51
C PRO A 60 13.59 -0.04 19.24
N ARG A 61 14.24 -1.11 18.78
CA ARG A 61 15.19 -1.09 17.66
C ARG A 61 14.59 -1.69 16.38
N VAL A 62 13.62 -2.60 16.52
CA VAL A 62 12.90 -3.20 15.39
C VAL A 62 11.43 -2.88 15.50
N PHE A 63 10.85 -2.30 14.46
CA PHE A 63 9.41 -2.06 14.38
C PHE A 63 8.75 -2.97 13.35
N LEU A 64 7.66 -3.60 13.75
CA LEU A 64 6.72 -4.25 12.85
C LEU A 64 5.65 -3.22 12.49
N SER A 65 5.42 -2.98 11.21
CA SER A 65 4.46 -1.98 10.77
C SER A 65 3.55 -2.51 9.67
N THR A 66 2.34 -1.99 9.59
CA THR A 66 1.42 -2.14 8.45
C THR A 66 0.32 -1.10 8.55
N HIS A 67 -0.65 -1.11 7.64
CA HIS A 67 -1.78 -0.19 7.65
C HIS A 67 -3.04 -0.80 8.27
N MET A 68 -3.95 0.09 8.73
CA MET A 68 -5.22 -0.30 9.36
C MET A 68 -6.41 -0.09 8.43
N ASP A 69 -6.26 0.74 7.42
CA ASP A 69 -7.30 1.03 6.46
C ASP A 69 -7.48 -0.10 5.45
N THR A 70 -8.60 -0.07 4.78
CA THR A 70 -8.96 -1.04 3.74
C THR A 70 -9.68 -0.34 2.61
N VAL A 71 -9.62 -0.92 1.40
CA VAL A 71 -10.46 -0.46 0.28
C VAL A 71 -11.93 -0.81 0.52
N PRO A 72 -12.89 -0.05 -0.05
CA PRO A 72 -14.30 -0.43 -0.06
C PRO A 72 -14.56 -1.62 -1.03
N PRO A 73 -15.71 -2.33 -0.88
CA PRO A 73 -16.67 -2.23 0.21
C PRO A 73 -16.22 -3.01 1.46
N PHE A 74 -16.79 -2.70 2.62
CA PHE A 74 -16.68 -3.56 3.79
C PHE A 74 -17.25 -4.95 3.50
N ILE A 75 -16.49 -6.00 3.89
CA ILE A 75 -16.91 -7.41 3.81
C ILE A 75 -16.72 -8.01 5.19
N ALA A 76 -17.81 -8.46 5.78
CA ALA A 76 -17.80 -9.05 7.12
C ALA A 76 -16.94 -10.34 7.17
N PRO A 77 -16.34 -10.65 8.34
CA PRO A 77 -15.52 -11.85 8.48
C PRO A 77 -16.38 -13.13 8.37
N ALA A 78 -15.79 -14.12 7.75
CA ALA A 78 -16.24 -15.51 7.75
C ALA A 78 -15.00 -16.42 7.85
N GLU A 79 -15.19 -17.67 8.23
CA GLU A 79 -14.10 -18.64 8.25
C GLU A 79 -14.60 -20.04 7.88
N ASP A 80 -13.68 -20.85 7.41
CA ASP A 80 -13.78 -22.29 7.31
C ASP A 80 -12.60 -22.98 8.04
N GLU A 81 -12.35 -24.25 7.77
CA GLU A 81 -11.26 -24.98 8.41
C GLU A 81 -9.87 -24.41 8.04
N GLU A 82 -9.71 -23.89 6.82
CA GLU A 82 -8.42 -23.50 6.25
C GLU A 82 -8.20 -21.97 6.21
N ASN A 83 -9.27 -21.18 6.05
CA ASN A 83 -9.16 -19.75 5.71
C ASN A 83 -9.99 -18.85 6.61
N ILE A 84 -9.58 -17.59 6.69
CA ILE A 84 -10.36 -16.46 7.21
C ILE A 84 -10.64 -15.52 6.05
N TYR A 85 -11.90 -15.20 5.83
CA TYR A 85 -12.42 -14.37 4.75
C TYR A 85 -12.83 -13.00 5.30
N GLY A 86 -12.83 -11.98 4.45
CA GLY A 86 -13.35 -10.66 4.75
C GLY A 86 -12.42 -9.54 4.27
N ARG A 87 -12.93 -8.32 4.22
CA ARG A 87 -12.12 -7.17 3.81
C ARG A 87 -11.03 -6.87 4.84
N GLY A 88 -9.76 -6.87 4.41
CA GLY A 88 -8.59 -6.76 5.27
C GLY A 88 -8.06 -8.12 5.75
N ALA A 89 -8.64 -9.24 5.34
CA ALA A 89 -8.16 -10.55 5.77
C ALA A 89 -6.68 -10.76 5.43
N CYS A 90 -6.26 -10.44 4.21
CA CYS A 90 -4.85 -10.43 3.83
C CYS A 90 -4.26 -9.01 3.79
N ASP A 91 -5.09 -7.97 3.55
CA ASP A 91 -4.61 -6.60 3.28
C ASP A 91 -5.34 -5.58 4.18
N ALA A 92 -4.87 -5.32 5.45
CA ALA A 92 -3.71 -5.97 6.08
C ALA A 92 -4.02 -6.35 7.55
N LYS A 93 -5.31 -6.54 7.94
CA LYS A 93 -5.72 -6.83 9.33
C LYS A 93 -5.22 -8.18 9.84
N GLY A 94 -5.15 -9.20 8.95
CA GLY A 94 -4.51 -10.47 9.29
C GLY A 94 -3.03 -10.29 9.60
N ILE A 95 -2.35 -9.41 8.86
CA ILE A 95 -0.95 -9.07 9.10
C ILE A 95 -0.79 -8.33 10.43
N ILE A 96 -1.68 -7.39 10.78
CA ILE A 96 -1.69 -6.74 12.11
C ILE A 96 -1.74 -7.80 13.20
N ALA A 97 -2.66 -8.77 13.09
CA ALA A 97 -2.81 -9.84 14.08
C ALA A 97 -1.55 -10.71 14.18
N ALA A 98 -0.93 -11.04 13.04
CA ALA A 98 0.31 -11.82 13.00
C ALA A 98 1.50 -11.05 13.62
N GLN A 99 1.64 -9.76 13.34
CA GLN A 99 2.68 -8.90 13.92
C GLN A 99 2.52 -8.74 15.43
N ILE A 100 1.30 -8.52 15.94
CA ILE A 100 1.04 -8.46 17.37
C ILE A 100 1.36 -9.81 18.02
N THR A 101 0.92 -10.92 17.44
CA THR A 101 1.18 -12.26 17.98
C THR A 101 2.68 -12.57 18.00
N ALA A 102 3.42 -12.18 16.96
CA ALA A 102 4.88 -12.34 16.92
C ALA A 102 5.58 -11.48 17.99
N ALA A 103 5.14 -10.24 18.18
CA ALA A 103 5.67 -9.37 19.22
C ALA A 103 5.45 -9.98 20.61
N GLU A 104 4.26 -10.48 20.92
CA GLU A 104 3.97 -11.16 22.20
C GLU A 104 4.84 -12.41 22.39
N GLN A 105 5.05 -13.21 21.33
CA GLN A 105 5.94 -14.38 21.41
C GLN A 105 7.39 -13.96 21.73
N LEU A 106 7.88 -12.91 21.07
CA LEU A 106 9.23 -12.36 21.34
C LEU A 106 9.38 -11.87 22.78
N LEU A 107 8.36 -11.22 23.35
CA LEU A 107 8.37 -10.80 24.77
C LEU A 107 8.48 -11.98 25.71
N THR A 108 7.84 -13.13 25.42
CA THR A 108 8.00 -14.35 26.25
C THR A 108 9.44 -14.91 26.20
N GLU A 109 10.20 -14.58 25.16
CA GLU A 109 11.60 -14.94 25.01
C GLU A 109 12.57 -13.86 25.54
N ASN A 110 12.05 -12.84 26.26
CA ASN A 110 12.79 -11.70 26.80
C ASN A 110 13.41 -10.78 25.73
N ILE A 111 12.81 -10.69 24.56
CA ILE A 111 13.18 -9.74 23.49
C ILE A 111 12.22 -8.56 23.56
N PHE A 112 12.69 -7.42 24.11
CA PHE A 112 11.89 -6.22 24.37
C PHE A 112 12.21 -5.06 23.42
N ASP A 113 13.24 -5.17 22.58
CA ASP A 113 13.67 -4.10 21.66
C ASP A 113 12.81 -4.01 20.40
N ILE A 114 11.49 -4.17 20.59
CA ILE A 114 10.48 -4.20 19.56
C ILE A 114 9.42 -3.12 19.73
N GLY A 115 8.89 -2.65 18.61
CA GLY A 115 7.74 -1.77 18.55
C GLY A 115 6.78 -2.16 17.42
N LEU A 116 5.63 -1.53 17.43
CA LEU A 116 4.55 -1.71 16.45
C LEU A 116 4.13 -0.34 15.92
N LEU A 117 3.91 -0.25 14.62
CA LEU A 117 3.39 0.95 13.97
C LEU A 117 2.26 0.56 13.02
N PHE A 118 1.04 1.00 13.32
CA PHE A 118 -0.10 0.81 12.44
C PHE A 118 -0.57 2.15 11.92
N THR A 119 -0.51 2.31 10.59
CA THR A 119 -0.79 3.57 9.89
C THR A 119 -2.23 3.64 9.37
N VAL A 120 -2.71 4.85 9.14
CA VAL A 120 -3.96 5.14 8.42
C VAL A 120 -3.65 5.60 6.99
N ASP A 121 -4.61 5.50 6.06
CA ASP A 121 -4.60 6.12 4.73
C ASP A 121 -3.55 5.57 3.74
N GLU A 122 -3.08 4.32 3.92
CA GLU A 122 -2.13 3.69 2.98
C GLU A 122 -2.75 3.54 1.59
N GLU A 123 -3.95 3.02 1.54
CA GLU A 123 -4.71 2.68 0.33
C GLU A 123 -5.08 3.89 -0.56
N GLN A 124 -4.88 5.11 -0.05
CA GLN A 124 -5.17 6.34 -0.80
C GLN A 124 -3.96 7.24 -1.00
N SER A 125 -3.42 7.78 0.08
CA SER A 125 -2.44 8.84 0.00
C SER A 125 -1.31 8.77 1.03
N SER A 126 -1.24 7.72 1.85
CA SER A 126 -0.17 7.47 2.87
C SER A 126 0.04 8.65 3.84
N LYS A 127 -1.04 9.35 4.26
CA LYS A 127 -0.93 10.45 5.22
C LYS A 127 -0.41 9.96 6.57
N GLY A 128 -0.84 8.76 6.98
CA GLY A 128 -0.39 8.12 8.21
C GLY A 128 1.12 7.90 8.22
N ALA A 129 1.65 7.30 7.17
CA ALA A 129 3.09 7.07 7.05
C ALA A 129 3.89 8.38 7.05
N ARG A 130 3.42 9.42 6.33
CA ARG A 130 4.08 10.73 6.34
C ARG A 130 4.03 11.42 7.71
N ALA A 131 2.97 11.21 8.48
CA ALA A 131 2.90 11.69 9.86
C ALA A 131 3.84 10.89 10.77
N ALA A 132 3.82 9.55 10.68
CA ALA A 132 4.69 8.66 11.43
C ALA A 132 6.18 8.94 11.16
N ASN A 133 6.54 9.31 9.92
CA ASN A 133 7.92 9.63 9.55
C ASN A 133 8.52 10.82 10.30
N LYS A 134 7.68 11.64 10.94
CA LYS A 134 8.10 12.79 11.75
C LYS A 134 8.10 12.47 13.26
N HIS A 135 7.72 11.26 13.64
CA HIS A 135 7.62 10.90 15.04
C HIS A 135 9.01 10.67 15.64
N PRO A 136 9.33 11.23 16.85
CA PRO A 136 10.68 11.14 17.42
C PRO A 136 11.16 9.71 17.68
N ILE A 137 10.26 8.75 17.90
CA ILE A 137 10.63 7.35 18.14
C ILE A 137 11.26 6.70 16.89
N ALA A 138 11.01 7.24 15.69
CA ALA A 138 11.63 6.77 14.45
C ALA A 138 13.16 6.78 14.53
N GLU A 139 13.75 7.74 15.26
CA GLU A 139 15.21 7.85 15.45
C GLU A 139 15.82 6.65 16.19
N LYS A 140 15.00 5.88 16.93
CA LYS A 140 15.44 4.67 17.63
C LYS A 140 15.33 3.41 16.77
N CYS A 141 14.56 3.47 15.69
CA CYS A 141 14.32 2.34 14.82
C CYS A 141 15.53 2.07 13.93
N GLU A 142 16.11 0.91 14.02
CA GLU A 142 17.20 0.45 13.16
C GLU A 142 16.67 -0.36 11.97
N PHE A 143 15.62 -1.13 12.20
CA PHE A 143 14.95 -1.93 11.18
C PHE A 143 13.43 -1.79 11.28
N MET A 144 12.78 -1.56 10.15
CA MET A 144 11.33 -1.57 10.03
C MET A 144 10.88 -2.70 9.12
N ILE A 145 10.07 -3.62 9.62
CA ILE A 145 9.46 -4.70 8.86
C ILE A 145 8.03 -4.27 8.52
N ASN A 146 7.84 -3.75 7.32
CA ASN A 146 6.51 -3.38 6.84
C ASN A 146 5.75 -4.63 6.38
N GLY A 147 4.49 -4.72 6.72
CA GLY A 147 3.62 -5.85 6.44
C GLY A 147 2.72 -5.59 5.24
N GLU A 148 2.84 -6.43 4.22
CA GLU A 148 2.00 -6.45 3.03
C GLU A 148 1.79 -7.89 2.54
N PRO A 149 0.77 -8.20 1.72
CA PRO A 149 0.56 -9.56 1.22
C PRO A 149 1.69 -10.02 0.29
N THR A 150 2.69 -10.68 0.85
CA THR A 150 3.87 -11.15 0.12
C THR A 150 3.97 -12.68 0.00
N ASP A 151 2.88 -13.41 0.24
CA ASP A 151 2.87 -14.88 0.29
C ASP A 151 4.02 -15.42 1.19
N ASN A 152 4.26 -14.76 2.33
CA ASN A 152 5.34 -15.09 3.28
C ASN A 152 6.77 -15.06 2.68
N HIS A 153 6.98 -14.30 1.60
CA HIS A 153 8.30 -14.05 1.04
C HIS A 153 8.81 -12.68 1.46
N LEU A 154 10.10 -12.60 1.78
CA LEU A 154 10.74 -11.31 2.02
C LEU A 154 10.76 -10.49 0.73
N GLY A 155 10.09 -9.32 0.73
CA GLY A 155 10.12 -8.41 -0.39
C GLY A 155 11.47 -7.69 -0.45
N ILE A 156 12.28 -7.99 -1.46
CA ILE A 156 13.60 -7.34 -1.66
C ILE A 156 13.53 -6.12 -2.57
N GLY A 157 12.37 -5.82 -3.11
CA GLY A 157 12.09 -4.62 -3.88
C GLY A 157 10.61 -4.47 -4.16
N SER A 158 10.14 -3.22 -4.26
CA SER A 158 8.79 -2.86 -4.70
C SER A 158 8.86 -1.92 -5.89
N LYS A 159 7.99 -2.11 -6.90
CA LYS A 159 7.87 -1.17 -8.01
C LYS A 159 7.29 0.14 -7.53
N GLY A 160 7.70 1.23 -8.18
CA GLY A 160 7.11 2.53 -7.96
C GLY A 160 5.72 2.67 -8.62
N SER A 161 5.09 3.80 -8.38
CA SER A 161 3.77 4.15 -8.91
C SER A 161 3.79 5.58 -9.45
N LEU A 162 3.18 5.75 -10.63
CA LEU A 162 2.92 7.07 -11.21
C LEU A 162 1.47 7.11 -11.65
N ARG A 163 0.70 8.05 -11.09
CA ARG A 163 -0.67 8.34 -11.51
C ARG A 163 -0.70 9.62 -12.32
N VAL A 164 -1.27 9.55 -13.52
CA VAL A 164 -1.31 10.66 -14.48
C VAL A 164 -2.74 10.82 -14.98
N PHE A 165 -3.22 12.06 -15.07
CA PHE A 165 -4.41 12.41 -15.83
C PHE A 165 -4.00 13.11 -17.14
N LEU A 166 -4.62 12.67 -18.23
CA LEU A 166 -4.49 13.30 -19.56
C LEU A 166 -5.80 13.99 -19.89
N ARG A 167 -5.75 15.28 -20.12
CA ARG A 167 -6.94 16.09 -20.46
C ARG A 167 -6.81 16.68 -21.85
N THR A 168 -7.85 16.52 -22.66
CA THR A 168 -7.95 17.10 -23.99
C THR A 168 -9.09 18.09 -24.05
N LYS A 169 -8.90 19.16 -24.82
CA LYS A 169 -9.90 20.20 -25.09
C LYS A 169 -10.24 20.19 -26.57
N GLY A 170 -11.51 20.40 -26.85
CA GLY A 170 -12.07 20.53 -28.18
C GLY A 170 -13.00 21.73 -28.31
N LYS A 171 -13.76 21.77 -29.40
CA LYS A 171 -14.76 22.76 -29.68
C LYS A 171 -16.11 22.06 -29.90
N ALA A 172 -17.12 22.38 -29.07
CA ALA A 172 -18.45 21.82 -29.25
C ALA A 172 -19.12 22.32 -30.55
N ALA A 173 -19.76 21.40 -31.24
CA ALA A 173 -20.59 21.69 -32.39
C ALA A 173 -21.71 20.65 -32.54
N HIS A 174 -22.67 20.86 -33.39
CA HIS A 174 -23.67 19.85 -33.75
C HIS A 174 -22.98 18.74 -34.58
N SER A 175 -23.18 17.48 -34.22
CA SER A 175 -22.49 16.36 -34.87
C SER A 175 -22.73 16.19 -36.38
N ALA A 176 -23.81 16.83 -36.92
CA ALA A 176 -24.09 16.88 -38.34
C ALA A 176 -23.18 17.87 -39.11
N TYR A 177 -22.40 18.69 -38.41
CA TYR A 177 -21.48 19.69 -38.96
C TYR A 177 -20.11 19.53 -38.30
N PRO A 178 -19.42 18.43 -38.56
CA PRO A 178 -18.12 18.10 -37.87
C PRO A 178 -17.03 19.14 -38.14
N GLU A 179 -17.08 19.85 -39.29
CA GLU A 179 -16.17 20.92 -39.68
C GLU A 179 -16.22 22.16 -38.76
N GLU A 180 -17.32 22.34 -38.02
CA GLU A 180 -17.50 23.46 -37.08
C GLU A 180 -16.98 23.17 -35.68
N GLY A 181 -16.63 21.90 -35.39
CA GLY A 181 -16.20 21.45 -34.10
C GLY A 181 -14.78 20.87 -34.09
N GLU A 182 -14.34 20.47 -32.91
CA GLU A 182 -13.11 19.72 -32.71
C GLU A 182 -13.31 18.73 -31.55
N SER A 183 -13.20 17.45 -31.86
CA SER A 183 -13.50 16.40 -30.87
C SER A 183 -12.34 16.18 -29.89
N ALA A 184 -12.58 16.47 -28.61
CA ALA A 184 -11.65 16.15 -27.54
C ALA A 184 -11.48 14.61 -27.37
N ILE A 185 -12.55 13.84 -27.58
CA ILE A 185 -12.47 12.37 -27.47
C ILE A 185 -11.57 11.81 -28.57
N GLU A 186 -11.69 12.23 -29.81
CA GLU A 186 -10.81 11.77 -30.91
C GLU A 186 -9.34 12.08 -30.58
N LYS A 187 -9.04 13.32 -30.17
CA LYS A 187 -7.68 13.69 -29.73
C LYS A 187 -7.16 12.78 -28.61
N LEU A 188 -8.00 12.48 -27.59
CA LEU A 188 -7.61 11.63 -26.48
C LEU A 188 -7.33 10.20 -26.95
N LEU A 189 -8.16 9.66 -27.82
CA LEU A 189 -7.99 8.31 -28.39
C LEU A 189 -6.66 8.19 -29.14
N ASP A 190 -6.32 9.20 -29.96
CA ASP A 190 -5.03 9.24 -30.67
C ASP A 190 -3.83 9.24 -29.70
N VAL A 191 -3.90 10.07 -28.65
CA VAL A 191 -2.86 10.13 -27.61
C VAL A 191 -2.74 8.79 -26.87
N LEU A 192 -3.87 8.17 -26.49
CA LEU A 192 -3.88 6.88 -25.81
C LEU A 192 -3.37 5.74 -26.72
N GLN A 193 -3.66 5.80 -28.02
CA GLN A 193 -3.12 4.85 -28.97
C GLN A 193 -1.59 4.93 -29.02
N ASP A 194 -1.01 6.13 -29.08
CA ASP A 194 0.44 6.33 -29.06
C ASP A 194 1.06 5.88 -27.74
N ILE A 195 0.42 6.17 -26.61
CA ILE A 195 0.88 5.71 -25.28
C ILE A 195 0.95 4.17 -25.21
N ARG A 196 -0.02 3.47 -25.78
CA ARG A 196 -0.02 1.99 -25.85
C ARG A 196 1.14 1.41 -26.66
N GLN A 197 1.78 2.19 -27.52
CA GLN A 197 2.95 1.78 -28.32
C GLN A 197 4.28 2.10 -27.62
N ILE A 198 4.26 2.80 -26.49
CA ILE A 198 5.49 3.14 -25.78
C ILE A 198 6.19 1.87 -25.29
N GLN A 199 7.44 1.74 -25.68
CA GLN A 199 8.36 0.81 -25.06
C GLN A 199 8.98 1.49 -23.84
N PHE A 200 8.37 1.27 -22.67
CA PHE A 200 8.90 1.82 -21.42
C PHE A 200 10.21 1.12 -21.05
N PRO A 201 11.14 1.82 -20.36
CA PRO A 201 12.35 1.20 -19.87
C PRO A 201 12.04 0.09 -18.88
N SER A 202 12.84 -0.95 -18.89
CA SER A 202 12.87 -2.04 -17.89
C SER A 202 14.12 -1.91 -17.02
N ASP A 203 14.10 -2.60 -15.90
CA ASP A 203 15.24 -2.76 -14.99
C ASP A 203 15.48 -4.25 -14.76
N GLU A 204 16.73 -4.70 -14.69
CA GLU A 204 17.06 -6.12 -14.52
C GLU A 204 16.53 -6.70 -13.19
N PHE A 205 16.47 -5.87 -12.14
CA PHE A 205 16.01 -6.29 -10.82
C PHE A 205 14.48 -6.16 -10.68
N PHE A 206 13.89 -5.03 -11.11
CA PHE A 206 12.44 -4.79 -10.97
C PHE A 206 11.62 -5.36 -12.15
N GLY A 207 12.25 -5.71 -13.26
CA GLY A 207 11.59 -6.18 -14.47
C GLY A 207 11.00 -5.05 -15.32
N GLU A 208 9.84 -5.27 -15.94
CA GLU A 208 9.21 -4.34 -16.88
C GLU A 208 8.42 -3.22 -16.20
N THR A 209 8.50 -2.00 -16.72
CA THR A 209 7.56 -0.92 -16.45
C THR A 209 6.24 -1.21 -17.17
N THR A 210 5.13 -1.19 -16.46
CA THR A 210 3.80 -1.46 -17.04
C THR A 210 2.91 -0.23 -16.96
N CYS A 211 2.03 -0.07 -17.96
CA CYS A 211 1.09 1.05 -18.07
C CYS A 211 -0.34 0.53 -18.18
N ASN A 212 -1.24 1.03 -17.35
CA ASN A 212 -2.65 0.73 -17.37
C ASN A 212 -3.46 2.01 -17.61
N ILE A 213 -4.33 2.01 -18.61
CA ILE A 213 -5.35 3.04 -18.81
C ILE A 213 -6.55 2.62 -17.96
N GLY A 214 -6.68 3.26 -16.78
CA GLY A 214 -7.65 2.84 -15.76
C GLY A 214 -9.03 3.45 -15.95
N THR A 215 -9.09 4.69 -16.43
CA THR A 215 -10.36 5.41 -16.64
C THR A 215 -10.34 6.23 -17.92
N ILE A 216 -11.51 6.35 -18.57
CA ILE A 216 -11.75 7.26 -19.68
C ILE A 216 -13.12 7.90 -19.47
N SER A 217 -13.22 9.22 -19.62
CA SER A 217 -14.48 9.97 -19.59
C SER A 217 -14.45 11.12 -20.60
N GLY A 218 -15.61 11.58 -21.03
CA GLY A 218 -15.71 12.73 -21.93
C GLY A 218 -17.04 12.84 -22.65
N GLY A 219 -17.22 13.98 -23.34
CA GLY A 219 -18.42 14.29 -24.10
C GLY A 219 -19.61 14.70 -23.25
N LEU A 220 -20.70 15.11 -23.93
CA LEU A 220 -21.95 15.55 -23.29
C LEU A 220 -23.15 14.72 -23.75
N LYS A 221 -23.33 14.62 -25.07
CA LYS A 221 -24.40 13.87 -25.76
C LYS A 221 -23.89 13.35 -27.10
N THR A 222 -24.48 12.30 -27.60
CA THR A 222 -24.08 11.64 -28.85
C THR A 222 -24.19 12.50 -30.10
N ASN A 223 -25.04 13.54 -30.08
CA ASN A 223 -25.20 14.48 -31.17
C ASN A 223 -24.44 15.81 -31.00
N VAL A 224 -23.49 15.86 -30.06
CA VAL A 224 -22.61 17.01 -29.79
C VAL A 224 -21.16 16.57 -29.94
N ILE A 225 -20.37 17.31 -30.72
CA ILE A 225 -18.92 17.11 -30.79
C ILE A 225 -18.31 17.38 -29.41
N PRO A 226 -17.55 16.44 -28.81
CA PRO A 226 -17.08 16.54 -27.42
C PRO A 226 -16.11 17.71 -27.20
N PRO A 227 -16.40 18.67 -26.30
CA PRO A 227 -15.48 19.76 -25.99
C PRO A 227 -14.42 19.39 -24.96
N PHE A 228 -14.56 18.25 -24.28
CA PHE A 228 -13.68 17.80 -23.21
C PHE A 228 -13.60 16.26 -23.17
N ALA A 229 -12.41 15.73 -22.86
CA ALA A 229 -12.22 14.34 -22.48
C ALA A 229 -11.01 14.19 -21.54
N GLU A 230 -11.05 13.15 -20.71
CA GLU A 230 -10.01 12.84 -19.72
C GLU A 230 -9.75 11.34 -19.67
N ALA A 231 -8.48 10.95 -19.45
CA ALA A 231 -8.09 9.59 -19.10
C ALA A 231 -7.17 9.57 -17.88
N GLY A 232 -7.40 8.62 -16.98
CA GLY A 232 -6.53 8.29 -15.86
C GLY A 232 -5.62 7.11 -16.20
N ILE A 233 -4.32 7.30 -16.05
CA ILE A 233 -3.29 6.31 -16.36
C ILE A 233 -2.50 5.97 -15.09
N HIS A 234 -2.22 4.69 -14.88
CA HIS A 234 -1.37 4.21 -13.82
C HIS A 234 -0.16 3.47 -14.40
N ILE A 235 1.04 3.94 -14.07
CA ILE A 235 2.30 3.33 -14.52
C ILE A 235 3.02 2.75 -13.31
N ARG A 236 3.39 1.45 -13.36
CA ARG A 236 4.23 0.80 -12.36
C ARG A 236 5.69 1.02 -12.75
N LEU A 237 6.37 1.89 -11.99
CA LEU A 237 7.74 2.31 -12.28
C LEU A 237 8.76 1.26 -11.86
N THR A 238 9.74 1.01 -12.73
CA THR A 238 10.94 0.21 -12.44
C THR A 238 12.20 1.05 -12.44
N THR A 239 12.08 2.30 -12.90
CA THR A 239 13.15 3.30 -12.97
C THR A 239 12.69 4.61 -12.32
N PRO A 240 13.59 5.55 -12.01
CA PRO A 240 13.22 6.88 -11.55
C PRO A 240 12.23 7.59 -12.51
N PHE A 241 11.41 8.48 -11.95
CA PHE A 241 10.35 9.18 -12.69
C PHE A 241 10.83 10.05 -13.88
N PRO A 242 11.94 10.83 -13.81
CA PRO A 242 12.27 11.78 -14.86
C PRO A 242 12.43 11.21 -16.28
N PRO A 243 12.99 10.01 -16.51
CA PRO A 243 12.97 9.36 -17.83
C PRO A 243 11.56 9.09 -18.34
N ILE A 244 10.65 8.61 -17.49
CA ILE A 244 9.26 8.30 -17.84
C ILE A 244 8.52 9.59 -18.20
N GLN A 245 8.72 10.66 -17.42
CA GLN A 245 8.14 11.97 -17.70
C GLN A 245 8.50 12.45 -19.11
N ARG A 246 9.79 12.43 -19.46
CA ARG A 246 10.25 12.85 -20.81
C ARG A 246 9.64 12.02 -21.93
N ILE A 247 9.41 10.73 -21.72
CA ILE A 247 8.77 9.86 -22.70
C ILE A 247 7.29 10.28 -22.86
N LEU A 248 6.56 10.48 -21.76
CA LEU A 248 5.17 10.91 -21.80
C LEU A 248 5.03 12.28 -22.47
N GLU A 249 5.83 13.28 -22.06
CA GLU A 249 5.82 14.63 -22.64
C GLU A 249 6.10 14.61 -24.15
N ARG A 250 7.04 13.77 -24.61
CA ARG A 250 7.34 13.62 -26.05
C ARG A 250 6.17 13.01 -26.82
N VAL A 251 5.55 11.94 -26.28
CA VAL A 251 4.47 11.23 -26.95
C VAL A 251 3.19 12.04 -26.95
N VAL A 252 2.85 12.67 -25.83
CA VAL A 252 1.63 13.50 -25.71
C VAL A 252 1.76 14.80 -26.49
N GLY A 253 2.93 15.44 -26.44
CA GLY A 253 3.20 16.73 -27.07
C GLY A 253 2.23 17.81 -26.58
N ASN A 254 1.67 18.57 -27.53
CA ASN A 254 0.67 19.61 -27.27
C ASN A 254 -0.80 19.14 -27.42
N ARG A 255 -1.02 17.82 -27.63
CA ARG A 255 -2.35 17.26 -27.90
C ARG A 255 -3.21 17.11 -26.65
N ALA A 256 -2.58 16.94 -25.49
CA ALA A 256 -3.26 16.86 -24.20
C ALA A 256 -2.44 17.55 -23.10
N GLU A 257 -3.14 18.01 -22.07
CA GLU A 257 -2.53 18.44 -20.81
C GLU A 257 -2.18 17.20 -19.97
N ILE A 258 -0.98 17.18 -19.39
CA ILE A 258 -0.51 16.11 -18.49
C ILE A 258 -0.57 16.65 -17.07
N GLU A 259 -1.37 16.02 -16.21
CA GLU A 259 -1.37 16.27 -14.77
C GLU A 259 -0.77 15.08 -14.04
N ILE A 260 0.30 15.30 -13.28
CA ILE A 260 0.91 14.30 -12.42
C ILE A 260 0.20 14.32 -11.07
N ALA A 261 -0.62 13.31 -10.80
CA ALA A 261 -1.38 13.22 -9.55
C ALA A 261 -0.52 12.69 -8.39
N SER A 262 0.32 11.69 -8.65
CA SER A 262 1.24 11.15 -7.63
C SER A 262 2.43 10.45 -8.26
N VAL A 263 3.55 10.47 -7.54
CA VAL A 263 4.78 9.74 -7.90
C VAL A 263 5.33 9.06 -6.66
N VAL A 264 5.51 7.75 -6.73
CA VAL A 264 6.21 6.96 -5.72
C VAL A 264 7.37 6.24 -6.42
N PRO A 265 8.62 6.40 -5.97
CA PRO A 265 9.76 5.75 -6.61
C PRO A 265 9.78 4.23 -6.34
N PRO A 266 10.42 3.42 -7.20
CA PRO A 266 10.74 2.05 -6.85
C PRO A 266 11.74 1.99 -5.70
N VAL A 267 11.62 1.00 -4.82
CA VAL A 267 12.46 0.85 -3.63
C VAL A 267 13.15 -0.51 -3.67
N ARG A 268 14.47 -0.52 -3.46
CA ARG A 268 15.23 -1.74 -3.14
C ARG A 268 15.30 -1.91 -1.65
N MET A 269 15.10 -3.13 -1.18
CA MET A 269 15.12 -3.49 0.24
C MET A 269 16.17 -4.57 0.50
N GLN A 270 16.51 -4.76 1.76
CA GLN A 270 17.53 -5.71 2.17
C GLN A 270 17.02 -7.15 2.01
N ALA A 271 17.85 -8.02 1.43
CA ALA A 271 17.68 -9.46 1.52
C ALA A 271 18.29 -9.96 2.83
N VAL A 272 17.67 -10.96 3.44
CA VAL A 272 18.15 -11.60 4.66
C VAL A 272 18.32 -13.10 4.38
N GLU A 273 19.47 -13.65 4.77
CA GLU A 273 19.78 -15.06 4.53
C GLU A 273 18.79 -15.98 5.25
N GLY A 274 18.38 -17.06 4.58
CA GLY A 274 17.42 -18.02 5.12
C GLY A 274 15.96 -17.68 4.85
N PHE A 275 15.66 -16.48 4.28
CA PHE A 275 14.32 -16.10 3.90
C PHE A 275 14.13 -16.19 2.38
N PRO A 276 13.09 -16.90 1.90
CA PRO A 276 12.71 -16.86 0.49
C PRO A 276 12.34 -15.42 0.14
N ASN A 277 12.73 -14.94 -1.04
CA ASN A 277 12.54 -13.54 -1.40
C ASN A 277 11.93 -13.35 -2.78
N LYS A 278 11.36 -12.16 -3.00
CA LYS A 278 10.81 -11.75 -4.29
C LYS A 278 10.78 -10.24 -4.44
N VAL A 279 10.65 -9.77 -5.69
CA VAL A 279 10.31 -8.38 -6.01
C VAL A 279 8.79 -8.29 -6.15
N VAL A 280 8.16 -7.37 -5.39
CA VAL A 280 6.72 -7.13 -5.49
C VAL A 280 6.43 -6.06 -6.55
N ARG A 281 5.22 -6.10 -7.13
CA ARG A 281 4.82 -5.19 -8.21
C ARG A 281 3.97 -4.01 -7.75
N PHE A 282 3.57 -4.01 -6.48
CA PHE A 282 2.78 -2.94 -5.84
C PHE A 282 3.67 -1.98 -5.05
N THR A 283 3.12 -0.87 -4.62
CA THR A 283 3.74 0.12 -3.72
C THR A 283 3.27 -0.10 -2.30
N THR A 284 4.01 0.43 -1.34
CA THR A 284 3.77 0.33 0.10
C THR A 284 4.01 1.68 0.76
N ASP A 285 3.81 1.77 2.07
CA ASP A 285 4.16 2.95 2.88
C ASP A 285 5.68 3.20 3.04
N ILE A 286 6.54 2.23 2.72
CA ILE A 286 8.01 2.31 2.90
C ILE A 286 8.61 3.61 2.35
N PRO A 287 8.29 4.09 1.14
CA PRO A 287 8.84 5.35 0.61
C PRO A 287 8.53 6.59 1.45
N ASN A 288 7.50 6.52 2.29
CA ASN A 288 7.06 7.61 3.17
C ASN A 288 7.59 7.45 4.62
N LEU A 289 8.28 6.35 4.94
CA LEU A 289 8.81 6.01 6.27
C LEU A 289 10.36 6.04 6.31
N THR A 290 10.95 7.01 5.66
CA THR A 290 12.41 7.11 5.44
C THR A 290 13.25 7.30 6.71
N ASN A 291 12.64 7.70 7.81
CA ASN A 291 13.31 7.89 9.11
C ASN A 291 13.24 6.64 10.01
N TRP A 292 12.60 5.56 9.54
CA TRP A 292 12.38 4.33 10.31
C TRP A 292 13.43 3.24 10.04
N GLY A 293 14.69 3.64 9.90
CA GLY A 293 15.81 2.71 9.72
C GLY A 293 15.77 1.95 8.39
N THR A 294 16.34 0.75 8.38
CA THR A 294 16.41 -0.10 7.19
C THR A 294 15.07 -0.80 6.94
N PRO A 295 14.42 -0.58 5.79
CA PRO A 295 13.13 -1.18 5.51
C PRO A 295 13.25 -2.63 5.05
N LEU A 296 12.35 -3.47 5.55
CA LEU A 296 12.07 -4.82 5.07
C LEU A 296 10.57 -4.95 4.78
N LEU A 297 10.19 -5.92 3.98
CA LEU A 297 8.79 -6.15 3.58
C LEU A 297 8.46 -7.64 3.71
N LEU A 298 7.43 -7.97 4.50
CA LEU A 298 7.02 -9.36 4.74
C LEU A 298 5.57 -9.41 5.22
N GLY A 299 4.78 -10.37 4.74
CA GLY A 299 3.46 -10.65 5.31
C GLY A 299 2.78 -11.84 4.68
N ALA A 300 1.78 -12.37 5.40
CA ALA A 300 0.91 -13.43 4.94
C ALA A 300 -0.08 -12.97 3.88
N GLY A 301 -0.60 -13.90 3.12
CA GLY A 301 -1.61 -13.68 2.11
C GLY A 301 -1.06 -13.24 0.76
N SER A 302 -1.92 -13.28 -0.23
CA SER A 302 -1.57 -12.97 -1.61
C SER A 302 -2.22 -11.67 -2.08
N ILE A 303 -1.42 -10.78 -2.68
CA ILE A 303 -1.92 -9.56 -3.32
C ILE A 303 -2.95 -9.85 -4.44
N LEU A 304 -2.98 -11.07 -4.96
CA LEU A 304 -3.89 -11.46 -6.05
C LEU A 304 -5.34 -11.60 -5.58
N VAL A 305 -5.58 -11.78 -4.29
CA VAL A 305 -6.93 -11.84 -3.70
C VAL A 305 -7.29 -10.56 -2.94
N ALA A 306 -6.31 -9.72 -2.60
CA ALA A 306 -6.54 -8.39 -2.05
C ALA A 306 -7.44 -7.55 -2.98
N HIS A 307 -8.26 -6.67 -2.40
CA HIS A 307 -9.19 -5.78 -3.11
C HIS A 307 -10.31 -6.51 -3.89
N THR A 308 -10.38 -7.83 -3.82
CA THR A 308 -11.47 -8.60 -4.44
C THR A 308 -12.66 -8.78 -3.48
N LYS A 309 -13.78 -9.26 -4.01
CA LYS A 309 -14.95 -9.63 -3.18
C LYS A 309 -14.74 -10.92 -2.40
N ASP A 310 -13.76 -11.72 -2.79
CA ASP A 310 -13.44 -13.05 -2.25
C ASP A 310 -12.10 -12.99 -1.50
N GLU A 311 -11.76 -11.86 -0.89
CA GLU A 311 -10.53 -11.69 -0.12
C GLU A 311 -10.46 -12.65 1.07
N PHE A 312 -9.34 -13.31 1.24
CA PHE A 312 -9.06 -14.25 2.32
C PHE A 312 -7.57 -14.32 2.67
N VAL A 313 -7.28 -14.93 3.82
CA VAL A 313 -5.94 -15.35 4.21
C VAL A 313 -6.00 -16.78 4.78
N SER A 314 -4.99 -17.59 4.46
CA SER A 314 -4.87 -18.93 5.02
C SER A 314 -4.47 -18.86 6.50
N LYS A 315 -5.12 -19.69 7.34
CA LYS A 315 -4.76 -19.84 8.76
C LYS A 315 -3.33 -20.36 8.92
N GLN A 316 -2.90 -21.23 8.01
CA GLN A 316 -1.53 -21.74 7.98
C GLN A 316 -0.55 -20.61 7.64
N GLU A 317 -0.81 -19.81 6.59
CA GLU A 317 0.06 -18.68 6.23
C GLU A 317 0.17 -17.66 7.35
N LEU A 318 -0.92 -17.35 8.06
CA LEU A 318 -0.89 -16.48 9.24
C LEU A 318 0.01 -17.05 10.33
N SER A 319 -0.12 -18.35 10.62
CA SER A 319 0.70 -19.01 11.64
C SER A 319 2.18 -19.05 11.25
N ASP A 320 2.47 -19.30 9.99
CA ASP A 320 3.84 -19.31 9.44
C ASP A 320 4.44 -17.91 9.49
N SER A 321 3.65 -16.86 9.17
CA SER A 321 4.13 -15.48 9.21
C SER A 321 4.55 -15.03 10.61
N VAL A 322 3.86 -15.48 11.67
CA VAL A 322 4.28 -15.24 13.06
C VAL A 322 5.70 -15.76 13.29
N GLN A 323 5.99 -16.99 12.85
CA GLN A 323 7.32 -17.60 13.01
C GLN A 323 8.38 -16.88 12.17
N LEU A 324 8.01 -16.45 10.96
CA LEU A 324 8.89 -15.66 10.09
C LEU A 324 9.22 -14.30 10.71
N TYR A 325 8.23 -13.57 11.25
CA TYR A 325 8.48 -12.32 11.98
C TYR A 325 9.41 -12.52 13.17
N CYS A 326 9.15 -13.55 14.01
CA CYS A 326 10.00 -13.86 15.14
C CYS A 326 11.44 -14.19 14.71
N GLY A 327 11.60 -15.02 13.68
CA GLY A 327 12.92 -15.38 13.14
C GLY A 327 13.67 -14.16 12.57
N LEU A 328 12.97 -13.32 11.81
CA LEU A 328 13.54 -12.14 11.19
C LEU A 328 14.00 -11.11 12.24
N VAL A 329 13.14 -10.80 13.23
CA VAL A 329 13.50 -9.89 14.34
C VAL A 329 14.75 -10.38 15.09
N LYS A 330 14.80 -11.66 15.46
CA LYS A 330 15.97 -12.25 16.14
C LYS A 330 17.25 -12.13 15.30
N GLN A 331 17.14 -12.40 14.01
CA GLN A 331 18.31 -12.31 13.12
C GLN A 331 18.78 -10.87 12.95
N LEU A 332 17.86 -9.90 12.82
CA LEU A 332 18.20 -8.49 12.71
C LEU A 332 18.85 -7.95 13.99
N LEU A 333 18.30 -8.26 15.15
CA LEU A 333 18.88 -7.86 16.45
C LEU A 333 20.29 -8.46 16.68
N ASN A 334 20.59 -9.63 16.13
CA ASN A 334 21.93 -10.26 16.21
C ASN A 334 22.95 -9.66 15.21
N GLN A 335 22.53 -8.83 14.24
CA GLN A 335 23.43 -8.12 13.31
C GLN A 335 24.01 -6.84 13.91
N ILE A 336 23.52 -6.42 15.04
CA ILE A 336 23.86 -5.22 15.78
C ILE A 336 24.69 -5.65 17.01
#